data_c4c0b070ba435f77820d680a2a433e6e
#
_entry.id   c4c0b070ba435f77820d680a2a433e6e
#
_cell.length_a   1.000
_cell.length_b   1.000
_cell.length_c   1.000
_cell.angle_alpha   90.00
_cell.angle_beta   90.00
_cell.angle_gamma   90.00
#
_symmetry.space_group_name_H-M   'P 1'
#
loop_
_entity.id
_entity.type
_entity.pdbx_description
1 polymer ?
#
loop_
_entity_poly.entity_id
_entity_poly.type
_entity_poly.pdbx_seq_one_letter_code
_entity_poly.pdbx_strand_id
1 'polypeptide(L)'
;MEAQFSNDTFSWSLQIAKFYVPPEAVYPVFFIGTLIYLFSVLCNGIILALILTQRSLHKPMFYIMFSLPLADLVGISSLLPRLLIDIVTLSNVVYYPTCVLQGFLLHLYAGSVLFVLAAIAFDRYIAICKPLRYHSIMTPFTVGGVIALAWGTDIALEVVLFALQARLPKCKTLIFNVYCDNMSLLKLSCGGDITVNNIYGLVLTGFMQVVSVSIQVFSYTQILKTCISHSQSDARKKAVNTCSAQLITFSLFEIVGIFGILSYRFQNIPPNAQKVCGIMIFTILPVLNPIIYGMNTRDIRNAFFMALKKQRFAFT
;
A
#
# COMPACT_ATOMS: atom_id res chain seq x y z
N MET A 1 19.93 -15.21 -44.65
CA MET A 1 18.78 -15.78 -43.95
C MET A 1 18.08 -14.56 -43.32
N GLU A 2 17.24 -13.90 -44.16
CA GLU A 2 16.50 -12.70 -43.79
C GLU A 2 15.43 -13.07 -42.77
N ALA A 3 15.54 -12.50 -41.59
CA ALA A 3 14.47 -12.58 -40.60
C ALA A 3 13.26 -11.82 -41.16
N GLN A 4 12.23 -12.57 -41.56
CA GLN A 4 10.89 -12.02 -41.84
C GLN A 4 10.40 -11.29 -40.57
N PHE A 5 10.51 -9.96 -40.56
CA PHE A 5 9.74 -9.13 -39.67
C PHE A 5 8.26 -9.26 -40.09
N SER A 6 7.56 -10.20 -39.49
CA SER A 6 6.11 -10.25 -39.54
C SER A 6 5.58 -8.96 -38.90
N ASN A 7 4.75 -8.25 -39.65
CA ASN A 7 4.01 -7.08 -39.22
C ASN A 7 2.89 -7.52 -38.27
N ASP A 8 3.23 -8.26 -37.19
CA ASP A 8 2.28 -8.67 -36.17
C ASP A 8 1.97 -7.45 -35.33
N THR A 9 0.83 -6.83 -35.59
CA THR A 9 0.26 -5.80 -34.74
C THR A 9 0.15 -6.36 -33.33
N PHE A 10 0.78 -5.66 -32.35
CA PHE A 10 0.73 -6.04 -30.95
C PHE A 10 -0.72 -6.30 -30.50
N SER A 11 -0.98 -7.50 -29.98
CA SER A 11 -2.29 -7.81 -29.43
C SER A 11 -2.49 -7.07 -28.10
N TRP A 12 -3.52 -6.23 -28.05
CA TRP A 12 -3.93 -5.52 -26.84
C TRP A 12 -4.51 -6.46 -25.76
N SER A 13 -4.72 -7.71 -26.10
CA SER A 13 -5.23 -8.76 -25.22
C SER A 13 -4.06 -9.57 -24.68
N LEU A 14 -3.78 -9.45 -23.39
CA LEU A 14 -2.70 -10.12 -22.69
C LEU A 14 -3.22 -11.36 -21.95
N GLN A 15 -2.35 -12.34 -21.74
CA GLN A 15 -2.62 -13.51 -20.92
C GLN A 15 -1.86 -13.42 -19.59
N ILE A 16 -2.59 -13.46 -18.47
CA ILE A 16 -2.00 -13.52 -17.12
C ILE A 16 -1.74 -14.97 -16.75
N ALA A 17 -0.63 -15.23 -16.06
CA ALA A 17 -0.34 -16.56 -15.53
C ALA A 17 -1.43 -17.00 -14.54
N LYS A 18 -1.99 -18.19 -14.76
CA LYS A 18 -3.04 -18.71 -13.88
C LYS A 18 -2.54 -18.96 -12.46
N PHE A 19 -3.36 -18.61 -11.49
CA PHE A 19 -3.19 -19.09 -10.13
C PHE A 19 -3.79 -20.48 -10.04
N TYR A 20 -2.96 -21.47 -9.75
CA TYR A 20 -3.46 -22.84 -9.64
C TYR A 20 -4.22 -23.01 -8.33
N VAL A 21 -5.51 -23.21 -8.43
CA VAL A 21 -6.41 -23.57 -7.33
C VAL A 21 -7.04 -24.93 -7.68
N PRO A 22 -6.97 -25.92 -6.78
CA PRO A 22 -7.69 -27.17 -7.00
C PRO A 22 -9.19 -26.92 -7.22
N PRO A 23 -9.87 -27.68 -8.12
CA PRO A 23 -11.27 -27.41 -8.47
C PRO A 23 -12.21 -27.30 -7.27
N GLU A 24 -12.02 -28.15 -6.27
CA GLU A 24 -12.78 -28.17 -5.01
C GLU A 24 -12.55 -26.92 -4.14
N ALA A 25 -11.42 -26.23 -4.30
CA ALA A 25 -11.05 -25.04 -3.52
C ALA A 25 -11.41 -23.72 -4.22
N VAL A 26 -11.84 -23.73 -5.49
CA VAL A 26 -12.15 -22.51 -6.27
C VAL A 26 -13.21 -21.66 -5.58
N TYR A 27 -14.36 -22.24 -5.25
CA TYR A 27 -15.43 -21.51 -4.57
C TYR A 27 -15.07 -21.09 -3.13
N PRO A 28 -14.48 -21.95 -2.27
CA PRO A 28 -13.98 -21.54 -0.98
C PRO A 28 -13.01 -20.35 -1.05
N VAL A 29 -12.02 -20.37 -1.95
CA VAL A 29 -11.06 -19.27 -2.14
C VAL A 29 -11.77 -18.00 -2.59
N PHE A 30 -12.72 -18.10 -3.52
CA PHE A 30 -13.52 -16.96 -3.97
C PHE A 30 -14.33 -16.33 -2.84
N PHE A 31 -15.05 -17.13 -2.06
CA PHE A 31 -15.86 -16.61 -0.95
C PHE A 31 -15.02 -15.99 0.16
N ILE A 32 -13.93 -16.66 0.56
CA ILE A 32 -13.02 -16.12 1.58
C ILE A 32 -12.36 -14.83 1.07
N GLY A 33 -11.87 -14.81 -0.16
CA GLY A 33 -11.26 -13.62 -0.76
C GLY A 33 -12.26 -12.46 -0.88
N THR A 34 -13.52 -12.75 -1.24
CA THR A 34 -14.59 -11.74 -1.28
C THR A 34 -14.90 -11.18 0.11
N LEU A 35 -14.97 -12.03 1.14
CA LEU A 35 -15.16 -11.59 2.52
C LEU A 35 -13.99 -10.70 2.99
N ILE A 36 -12.75 -11.07 2.69
CA ILE A 36 -11.55 -10.26 2.98
C ILE A 36 -11.64 -8.89 2.29
N TYR A 37 -12.01 -8.86 1.02
CA TYR A 37 -12.19 -7.62 0.27
C TYR A 37 -13.26 -6.72 0.89
N LEU A 38 -14.46 -7.25 1.11
CA LEU A 38 -15.58 -6.50 1.68
C LEU A 38 -15.27 -6.01 3.09
N PHE A 39 -14.63 -6.84 3.92
CA PHE A 39 -14.19 -6.46 5.26
C PHE A 39 -13.21 -5.28 5.20
N SER A 40 -12.19 -5.36 4.34
CA SER A 40 -11.21 -4.29 4.18
C SER A 40 -11.86 -2.99 3.69
N VAL A 41 -12.72 -3.06 2.65
CA VAL A 41 -13.42 -1.88 2.12
C VAL A 41 -14.30 -1.25 3.20
N LEU A 42 -15.05 -2.06 3.95
CA LEU A 42 -15.92 -1.56 5.01
C LEU A 42 -15.13 -0.90 6.14
N CYS A 43 -14.09 -1.56 6.65
CA CYS A 43 -13.31 -1.03 7.77
C CYS A 43 -12.53 0.24 7.41
N ASN A 44 -11.86 0.27 6.26
CA ASN A 44 -11.17 1.47 5.78
C ASN A 44 -12.16 2.60 5.48
N GLY A 45 -13.31 2.29 4.87
CA GLY A 45 -14.39 3.25 4.63
C GLY A 45 -14.96 3.85 5.92
N ILE A 46 -15.13 3.04 6.97
CA ILE A 46 -15.56 3.53 8.30
C ILE A 46 -14.53 4.50 8.87
N ILE A 47 -13.24 4.19 8.83
CA ILE A 47 -12.19 5.09 9.35
C ILE A 47 -12.19 6.42 8.60
N LEU A 48 -12.27 6.39 7.27
CA LEU A 48 -12.37 7.60 6.45
C LEU A 48 -13.60 8.44 6.84
N ALA A 49 -14.77 7.80 6.94
CA ALA A 49 -16.01 8.46 7.33
C ALA A 49 -15.93 9.07 8.75
N LEU A 50 -15.33 8.37 9.71
CA LEU A 50 -15.12 8.88 11.06
C LEU A 50 -14.21 10.11 11.08
N ILE A 51 -13.08 10.08 10.34
CA ILE A 51 -12.16 11.22 10.28
C ILE A 51 -12.86 12.45 9.66
N LEU A 52 -13.71 12.24 8.64
CA LEU A 52 -14.42 13.32 7.98
C LEU A 52 -15.57 13.90 8.83
N THR A 53 -16.30 13.04 9.57
CA THR A 53 -17.55 13.43 10.23
C THR A 53 -17.39 13.82 11.71
N GLN A 54 -16.36 13.28 12.39
CA GLN A 54 -16.18 13.48 13.82
C GLN A 54 -15.19 14.61 14.11
N ARG A 55 -15.68 15.75 14.59
CA ARG A 55 -14.86 16.93 14.94
C ARG A 55 -13.73 16.62 15.92
N SER A 56 -13.89 15.62 16.79
CA SER A 56 -12.85 15.18 17.73
C SER A 56 -11.60 14.60 17.03
N LEU A 57 -11.75 14.15 15.79
CA LEU A 57 -10.66 13.64 14.95
C LEU A 57 -10.07 14.71 14.01
N HIS A 58 -10.54 15.94 14.02
CA HIS A 58 -9.98 17.03 13.20
C HIS A 58 -8.68 17.57 13.83
N LYS A 59 -7.66 16.72 13.90
CA LYS A 59 -6.31 17.04 14.42
C LYS A 59 -5.27 16.69 13.32
N PRO A 60 -4.10 17.36 13.29
CA PRO A 60 -3.06 17.14 12.28
C PRO A 60 -2.74 15.68 11.98
N MET A 61 -2.53 14.89 13.03
CA MET A 61 -2.28 13.45 12.92
C MET A 61 -3.32 12.70 12.09
N PHE A 62 -4.62 12.95 12.34
CA PHE A 62 -5.69 12.20 11.67
C PHE A 62 -5.86 12.60 10.22
N TYR A 63 -5.51 13.84 9.85
CA TYR A 63 -5.46 14.25 8.44
C TYR A 63 -4.35 13.52 7.68
N ILE A 64 -3.16 13.36 8.28
CA ILE A 64 -2.10 12.54 7.67
C ILE A 64 -2.52 11.08 7.64
N MET A 65 -3.07 10.56 8.75
CA MET A 65 -3.56 9.19 8.85
C MET A 65 -4.66 8.85 7.84
N PHE A 66 -5.47 9.83 7.41
CA PHE A 66 -6.51 9.66 6.37
C PHE A 66 -5.95 9.06 5.08
N SER A 67 -4.69 9.33 4.77
CA SER A 67 -4.02 8.82 3.58
C SER A 67 -3.83 7.31 3.58
N LEU A 68 -3.70 6.66 4.75
CA LEU A 68 -3.49 5.20 4.82
C LEU A 68 -4.72 4.40 4.39
N PRO A 69 -5.93 4.60 4.97
CA PRO A 69 -7.12 3.90 4.50
C PRO A 69 -7.44 4.20 3.03
N LEU A 70 -7.10 5.41 2.54
CA LEU A 70 -7.26 5.74 1.13
C LEU A 70 -6.32 4.90 0.25
N ALA A 71 -5.03 4.80 0.62
CA ALA A 71 -4.07 3.94 -0.08
C ALA A 71 -4.50 2.45 0.00
N ASP A 72 -4.92 1.98 1.16
CA ASP A 72 -5.40 0.60 1.37
C ASP A 72 -6.56 0.25 0.44
N LEU A 73 -7.53 1.17 0.27
CA LEU A 73 -8.65 1.00 -0.66
C LEU A 73 -8.17 0.93 -2.11
N VAL A 74 -7.21 1.76 -2.51
CA VAL A 74 -6.62 1.73 -3.85
C VAL A 74 -5.92 0.39 -4.09
N GLY A 75 -5.05 -0.05 -3.17
CA GLY A 75 -4.27 -1.27 -3.31
C GLY A 75 -5.16 -2.52 -3.41
N ILE A 76 -6.06 -2.71 -2.44
CA ILE A 76 -6.89 -3.93 -2.39
C ILE A 76 -7.90 -3.98 -3.53
N SER A 77 -8.48 -2.82 -3.94
CA SER A 77 -9.45 -2.76 -5.04
C SER A 77 -8.80 -2.92 -6.42
N SER A 78 -7.53 -2.59 -6.55
CA SER A 78 -6.77 -2.80 -7.77
C SER A 78 -6.41 -4.27 -8.01
N LEU A 79 -6.29 -5.07 -6.94
CA LEU A 79 -5.86 -6.46 -7.02
C LEU A 79 -7.01 -7.46 -6.89
N LEU A 80 -7.71 -7.48 -5.74
CA LEU A 80 -8.58 -8.60 -5.35
C LEU A 80 -9.77 -8.82 -6.27
N PRO A 81 -10.56 -7.80 -6.70
CA PRO A 81 -11.75 -8.06 -7.52
C PRO A 81 -11.40 -8.79 -8.80
N ARG A 82 -10.33 -8.36 -9.47
CA ARG A 82 -9.88 -8.99 -10.71
C ARG A 82 -9.38 -10.41 -10.48
N LEU A 83 -8.52 -10.60 -9.48
CA LEU A 83 -7.98 -11.93 -9.16
C LEU A 83 -9.07 -12.93 -8.83
N LEU A 84 -10.09 -12.52 -8.06
CA LEU A 84 -11.21 -13.38 -7.69
C LEU A 84 -12.08 -13.77 -8.89
N ILE A 85 -12.33 -12.82 -9.80
CA ILE A 85 -13.06 -13.10 -11.04
C ILE A 85 -12.28 -14.09 -11.89
N ASP A 86 -10.96 -13.91 -12.06
CA ASP A 86 -10.12 -14.78 -12.86
C ASP A 86 -10.08 -16.23 -12.30
N ILE A 87 -10.11 -16.38 -10.97
CA ILE A 87 -10.17 -17.69 -10.30
C ILE A 87 -11.47 -18.43 -10.62
N VAL A 88 -12.63 -17.75 -10.56
CA VAL A 88 -13.94 -18.40 -10.78
C VAL A 88 -14.24 -18.60 -12.25
N THR A 89 -13.93 -17.63 -13.09
CA THR A 89 -14.21 -17.71 -14.53
C THR A 89 -13.18 -18.51 -15.29
N LEU A 90 -12.07 -18.90 -14.63
CA LEU A 90 -10.89 -19.48 -15.25
C LEU A 90 -10.34 -18.63 -16.41
N SER A 91 -10.75 -17.38 -16.49
CA SER A 91 -10.26 -16.39 -17.44
C SER A 91 -8.86 -15.94 -17.02
N ASN A 92 -8.01 -15.74 -18.02
CA ASN A 92 -6.68 -15.19 -17.78
C ASN A 92 -6.35 -14.09 -18.79
N VAL A 93 -7.36 -13.51 -19.41
CA VAL A 93 -7.21 -12.48 -20.43
C VAL A 93 -7.44 -11.10 -19.81
N VAL A 94 -6.50 -10.18 -20.02
CA VAL A 94 -6.59 -8.79 -19.60
C VAL A 94 -6.26 -7.85 -20.74
N TYR A 95 -6.93 -6.71 -20.79
CA TYR A 95 -6.62 -5.66 -21.74
C TYR A 95 -5.38 -4.87 -21.31
N TYR A 96 -4.43 -4.60 -22.21
CA TYR A 96 -3.15 -3.97 -21.90
C TYR A 96 -3.26 -2.67 -21.09
N PRO A 97 -4.10 -1.66 -21.46
CA PRO A 97 -4.26 -0.43 -20.66
C PRO A 97 -4.76 -0.70 -19.22
N THR A 98 -5.66 -1.66 -19.04
CA THR A 98 -6.14 -2.06 -17.71
C THR A 98 -5.02 -2.69 -16.89
N CYS A 99 -4.16 -3.49 -17.54
CA CYS A 99 -2.97 -4.07 -16.92
C CYS A 99 -1.97 -2.98 -16.50
N VAL A 100 -1.71 -1.98 -17.35
CA VAL A 100 -0.84 -0.84 -17.00
C VAL A 100 -1.43 -0.06 -15.83
N LEU A 101 -2.73 0.23 -15.84
CA LEU A 101 -3.41 0.92 -14.75
C LEU A 101 -3.32 0.13 -13.43
N GLN A 102 -3.57 -1.17 -13.47
CA GLN A 102 -3.42 -2.05 -12.28
C GLN A 102 -2.01 -1.96 -11.72
N GLY A 103 -1.00 -2.13 -12.57
CA GLY A 103 0.40 -2.05 -12.14
C GLY A 103 0.74 -0.69 -11.52
N PHE A 104 0.31 0.41 -12.17
CA PHE A 104 0.51 1.76 -11.65
C PHE A 104 -0.14 1.96 -10.27
N LEU A 105 -1.39 1.53 -10.09
CA LEU A 105 -2.11 1.68 -8.82
C LEU A 105 -1.50 0.82 -7.69
N LEU A 106 -0.99 -0.37 -8.00
CA LEU A 106 -0.30 -1.21 -7.01
C LEU A 106 1.03 -0.61 -6.59
N HIS A 107 1.80 -0.04 -7.51
CA HIS A 107 3.03 0.69 -7.21
C HIS A 107 2.75 1.94 -6.38
N LEU A 108 1.75 2.74 -6.79
CA LEU A 108 1.29 3.92 -6.05
C LEU A 108 0.85 3.58 -4.62
N TYR A 109 0.17 2.45 -4.42
CA TYR A 109 -0.15 1.97 -3.07
C TYR A 109 1.12 1.72 -2.26
N ALA A 110 2.08 0.98 -2.81
CA ALA A 110 3.28 0.59 -2.08
C ALA A 110 4.15 1.80 -1.68
N GLY A 111 4.34 2.76 -2.59
CA GLY A 111 5.10 3.98 -2.32
C GLY A 111 4.38 4.93 -1.36
N SER A 112 3.06 5.14 -1.56
CA SER A 112 2.28 6.01 -0.68
C SER A 112 2.25 5.50 0.76
N VAL A 113 2.13 4.18 1.01
CA VAL A 113 2.21 3.60 2.36
C VAL A 113 3.54 3.94 3.04
N LEU A 114 4.67 3.80 2.34
CA LEU A 114 6.01 4.12 2.88
C LEU A 114 6.12 5.59 3.30
N PHE A 115 5.75 6.51 2.42
CA PHE A 115 5.85 7.95 2.69
C PHE A 115 4.85 8.42 3.75
N VAL A 116 3.63 7.91 3.74
CA VAL A 116 2.62 8.26 4.74
C VAL A 116 3.00 7.73 6.12
N LEU A 117 3.52 6.51 6.24
CA LEU A 117 4.02 5.97 7.51
C LEU A 117 5.20 6.79 8.04
N ALA A 118 6.11 7.25 7.16
CA ALA A 118 7.19 8.17 7.53
C ALA A 118 6.64 9.53 8.03
N ALA A 119 5.63 10.08 7.34
CA ALA A 119 4.99 11.32 7.74
C ALA A 119 4.28 11.21 9.11
N ILE A 120 3.60 10.08 9.38
CA ILE A 120 2.98 9.83 10.69
C ILE A 120 4.07 9.67 11.78
N ALA A 121 5.19 9.00 11.50
CA ALA A 121 6.30 8.88 12.45
C ALA A 121 6.89 10.24 12.81
N PHE A 122 7.05 11.11 11.82
CA PHE A 122 7.52 12.48 12.02
C PHE A 122 6.53 13.32 12.84
N ASP A 123 5.22 13.22 12.57
CA ASP A 123 4.18 13.86 13.37
C ASP A 123 4.24 13.40 14.84
N ARG A 124 4.41 12.10 15.08
CA ARG A 124 4.57 11.54 16.43
C ARG A 124 5.81 12.08 17.13
N TYR A 125 6.93 12.16 16.42
CA TYR A 125 8.15 12.76 16.96
C TYR A 125 7.91 14.20 17.44
N ILE A 126 7.29 15.05 16.62
CA ILE A 126 7.00 16.44 17.03
C ILE A 126 6.04 16.49 18.20
N ALA A 127 4.97 15.69 18.19
CA ALA A 127 3.95 15.68 19.24
C ALA A 127 4.51 15.25 20.62
N ILE A 128 5.48 14.33 20.64
CA ILE A 128 6.03 13.77 21.88
C ILE A 128 7.27 14.53 22.35
N CYS A 129 8.19 14.86 21.42
CA CYS A 129 9.46 15.48 21.78
C CYS A 129 9.42 17.01 21.81
N LYS A 130 8.41 17.63 21.14
CA LYS A 130 8.26 19.09 21.08
C LYS A 130 6.82 19.55 21.37
N PRO A 131 6.19 19.13 22.48
CA PRO A 131 4.74 19.31 22.71
C PRO A 131 4.32 20.79 22.75
N LEU A 132 5.14 21.67 23.32
CA LEU A 132 4.86 23.11 23.37
C LEU A 132 4.89 23.80 21.99
N ARG A 133 5.61 23.21 21.03
CA ARG A 133 5.73 23.73 19.66
C ARG A 133 4.88 22.97 18.66
N TYR A 134 4.16 21.94 19.09
CA TYR A 134 3.40 21.09 18.17
C TYR A 134 2.44 21.88 17.29
N HIS A 135 1.60 22.73 17.88
CA HIS A 135 0.61 23.54 17.17
C HIS A 135 1.21 24.63 16.28
N SER A 136 2.41 25.12 16.60
CA SER A 136 3.11 26.09 15.76
C SER A 136 3.83 25.45 14.58
N ILE A 137 4.23 24.18 14.67
CA ILE A 137 4.89 23.42 13.60
C ILE A 137 3.85 22.74 12.72
N MET A 138 2.91 22.00 13.30
CA MET A 138 1.88 21.23 12.60
C MET A 138 0.65 22.09 12.30
N THR A 139 0.87 23.16 11.55
CA THR A 139 -0.21 24.01 11.03
C THR A 139 -0.98 23.31 9.92
N PRO A 140 -2.20 23.72 9.56
CA PRO A 140 -2.93 23.17 8.41
C PRO A 140 -2.12 23.23 7.10
N PHE A 141 -1.34 24.28 6.89
CA PHE A 141 -0.46 24.42 5.74
C PHE A 141 0.65 23.37 5.74
N THR A 142 1.31 23.16 6.89
CA THR A 142 2.37 22.13 7.03
C THR A 142 1.79 20.74 6.81
N VAL A 143 0.63 20.43 7.40
CA VAL A 143 -0.03 19.12 7.22
C VAL A 143 -0.39 18.88 5.75
N GLY A 144 -1.03 19.88 5.11
CA GLY A 144 -1.34 19.81 3.67
C GLY A 144 -0.08 19.65 2.82
N GLY A 145 0.99 20.36 3.15
CA GLY A 145 2.29 20.27 2.48
C GLY A 145 2.93 18.88 2.62
N VAL A 146 2.90 18.30 3.82
CA VAL A 146 3.42 16.93 4.07
C VAL A 146 2.65 15.88 3.29
N ILE A 147 1.30 15.97 3.26
CA ILE A 147 0.46 15.05 2.48
C ILE A 147 0.72 15.22 0.99
N ALA A 148 0.76 16.47 0.49
CA ALA A 148 1.03 16.77 -0.90
C ALA A 148 2.44 16.31 -1.34
N LEU A 149 3.43 16.46 -0.46
CA LEU A 149 4.78 15.98 -0.71
C LEU A 149 4.82 14.45 -0.78
N ALA A 150 4.18 13.75 0.16
CA ALA A 150 4.16 12.28 0.18
C ALA A 150 3.53 11.71 -1.10
N TRP A 151 2.30 12.12 -1.42
CA TRP A 151 1.59 11.64 -2.60
C TRP A 151 2.18 12.18 -3.91
N GLY A 152 2.55 13.46 -3.95
CA GLY A 152 3.09 14.08 -5.15
C GLY A 152 4.43 13.52 -5.57
N THR A 153 5.32 13.24 -4.59
CA THR A 153 6.61 12.58 -4.87
C THR A 153 6.39 11.17 -5.41
N ASP A 154 5.53 10.39 -4.77
CA ASP A 154 5.21 9.03 -5.19
C ASP A 154 4.64 9.01 -6.62
N ILE A 155 3.58 9.77 -6.87
CA ILE A 155 2.96 9.87 -8.20
C ILE A 155 3.98 10.28 -9.26
N ALA A 156 4.81 11.29 -8.99
CA ALA A 156 5.79 11.78 -9.97
C ALA A 156 6.82 10.70 -10.32
N LEU A 157 7.31 9.97 -9.32
CA LEU A 157 8.30 8.91 -9.50
C LEU A 157 7.72 7.71 -10.25
N GLU A 158 6.49 7.31 -9.92
CA GLU A 158 5.81 6.19 -10.58
C GLU A 158 5.39 6.54 -12.03
N VAL A 159 4.98 7.78 -12.29
CA VAL A 159 4.72 8.25 -13.67
C VAL A 159 5.96 8.11 -14.54
N VAL A 160 7.14 8.48 -14.03
CA VAL A 160 8.41 8.30 -14.77
C VAL A 160 8.69 6.82 -15.02
N LEU A 161 8.51 5.95 -14.01
CA LEU A 161 8.72 4.50 -14.15
C LEU A 161 7.87 3.90 -15.26
N PHE A 162 6.57 4.20 -15.25
CA PHE A 162 5.63 3.69 -16.24
C PHE A 162 5.79 4.36 -17.61
N ALA A 163 6.20 5.62 -17.69
CA ALA A 163 6.57 6.27 -18.96
C ALA A 163 7.80 5.61 -19.60
N LEU A 164 8.83 5.28 -18.81
CA LEU A 164 9.99 4.53 -19.28
C LEU A 164 9.61 3.12 -19.77
N GLN A 165 8.63 2.48 -19.17
CA GLN A 165 8.10 1.19 -19.60
C GLN A 165 7.28 1.34 -20.89
N ALA A 166 6.45 2.39 -21.03
CA ALA A 166 5.57 2.60 -22.17
C ALA A 166 6.32 2.84 -23.50
N ARG A 167 7.53 3.42 -23.45
CA ARG A 167 8.37 3.68 -24.64
C ARG A 167 8.90 2.41 -25.33
N LEU A 168 8.89 1.27 -24.62
CA LEU A 168 9.47 0.05 -25.14
C LEU A 168 8.52 -0.67 -26.11
N PRO A 169 8.98 -1.18 -27.27
CA PRO A 169 8.14 -1.91 -28.20
C PRO A 169 7.67 -3.23 -27.59
N LYS A 170 6.37 -3.52 -27.71
CA LYS A 170 5.74 -4.71 -27.15
C LYS A 170 5.48 -5.74 -28.27
N CYS A 171 5.76 -7.01 -27.99
CA CYS A 171 5.50 -8.09 -28.96
C CYS A 171 5.07 -9.39 -28.26
N LYS A 172 5.24 -9.48 -26.93
CA LYS A 172 4.78 -10.63 -26.16
C LYS A 172 3.49 -10.30 -25.45
N THR A 173 2.69 -11.33 -25.18
CA THR A 173 1.35 -11.17 -24.59
C THR A 173 1.21 -11.89 -23.24
N LEU A 174 2.25 -12.59 -22.77
CA LEU A 174 2.21 -13.38 -21.53
C LEU A 174 2.77 -12.59 -20.34
N ILE A 175 1.92 -12.37 -19.33
CA ILE A 175 2.26 -11.86 -18.00
C ILE A 175 2.57 -13.05 -17.10
N PHE A 176 3.78 -13.11 -16.54
CA PHE A 176 4.24 -14.24 -15.72
C PHE A 176 3.72 -14.24 -14.28
N ASN A 177 3.14 -13.13 -13.83
CA ASN A 177 2.52 -13.01 -12.51
C ASN A 177 0.99 -13.13 -12.61
N VAL A 178 0.30 -13.25 -11.48
CA VAL A 178 -1.18 -13.29 -11.40
C VAL A 178 -1.81 -11.90 -11.34
N TYR A 179 -0.99 -10.85 -11.36
CA TYR A 179 -1.36 -9.46 -11.47
C TYR A 179 -0.33 -8.72 -12.32
N CYS A 180 -0.69 -7.54 -12.76
CA CYS A 180 0.18 -6.69 -13.56
C CYS A 180 1.10 -5.86 -12.65
N ASP A 181 2.38 -5.88 -12.95
CA ASP A 181 3.42 -5.04 -12.33
C ASP A 181 4.40 -4.53 -13.40
N ASN A 182 5.25 -3.57 -13.03
CA ASN A 182 6.22 -3.01 -13.96
C ASN A 182 7.15 -4.07 -14.58
N MET A 183 7.62 -5.04 -13.77
CA MET A 183 8.53 -6.09 -14.24
C MET A 183 7.84 -7.04 -15.23
N SER A 184 6.59 -7.40 -14.99
CA SER A 184 5.81 -8.22 -15.91
C SER A 184 5.55 -7.49 -17.23
N LEU A 185 5.25 -6.19 -17.17
CA LEU A 185 5.06 -5.34 -18.35
C LEU A 185 6.34 -5.17 -19.17
N LEU A 186 7.51 -5.06 -18.52
CA LEU A 186 8.81 -5.01 -19.19
C LEU A 186 9.10 -6.28 -19.99
N LYS A 187 8.75 -7.44 -19.45
CA LYS A 187 8.95 -8.74 -20.11
C LYS A 187 8.12 -8.92 -21.39
N LEU A 188 7.12 -8.06 -21.64
CA LEU A 188 6.37 -8.02 -22.91
C LEU A 188 7.18 -7.40 -24.05
N SER A 189 8.30 -6.75 -23.75
CA SER A 189 9.13 -6.08 -24.77
C SER A 189 10.00 -7.06 -25.52
N CYS A 190 10.17 -6.83 -26.83
CA CYS A 190 11.03 -7.63 -27.73
C CYS A 190 12.20 -6.85 -28.30
N GLY A 191 12.37 -5.63 -27.90
CA GLY A 191 13.45 -4.75 -28.35
C GLY A 191 13.54 -3.53 -27.46
N GLY A 192 14.57 -2.76 -27.68
CA GLY A 192 14.88 -1.62 -26.82
C GLY A 192 15.64 -2.01 -25.55
N ASP A 193 16.27 -1.03 -24.94
CA ASP A 193 17.06 -1.23 -23.75
C ASP A 193 16.17 -1.13 -22.51
N ILE A 194 15.92 -2.30 -21.88
CA ILE A 194 15.17 -2.40 -20.60
C ILE A 194 16.03 -2.00 -19.41
N THR A 195 17.35 -1.84 -19.57
CA THR A 195 18.31 -1.58 -18.50
C THR A 195 17.96 -0.26 -17.78
N VAL A 196 17.62 0.78 -18.55
CA VAL A 196 17.25 2.09 -18.01
C VAL A 196 16.06 1.99 -17.07
N ASN A 197 15.00 1.26 -17.45
CA ASN A 197 13.83 1.08 -16.59
C ASN A 197 14.18 0.23 -15.34
N ASN A 198 14.97 -0.84 -15.51
CA ASN A 198 15.39 -1.68 -14.39
C ASN A 198 16.24 -0.91 -13.38
N ILE A 199 17.20 -0.12 -13.85
CA ILE A 199 18.04 0.71 -12.97
C ILE A 199 17.19 1.76 -12.28
N TYR A 200 16.33 2.46 -13.04
CA TYR A 200 15.42 3.45 -12.45
C TYR A 200 14.51 2.82 -11.38
N GLY A 201 13.90 1.68 -11.64
CA GLY A 201 13.05 0.97 -10.68
C GLY A 201 13.79 0.54 -9.42
N LEU A 202 15.06 0.08 -9.54
CA LEU A 202 15.89 -0.27 -8.39
C LEU A 202 16.28 0.98 -7.58
N VAL A 203 16.70 2.05 -8.25
CA VAL A 203 17.03 3.33 -7.59
C VAL A 203 15.82 3.94 -6.91
N LEU A 204 14.65 3.89 -7.57
CA LEU A 204 13.39 4.36 -7.02
C LEU A 204 13.02 3.60 -5.74
N THR A 205 13.00 2.27 -5.80
CA THR A 205 12.70 1.43 -4.63
C THR A 205 13.71 1.69 -3.50
N GLY A 206 15.00 1.74 -3.81
CA GLY A 206 16.05 2.06 -2.82
C GLY A 206 15.87 3.44 -2.20
N PHE A 207 15.54 4.46 -3.00
CA PHE A 207 15.27 5.81 -2.53
C PHE A 207 14.09 5.86 -1.57
N MET A 208 12.95 5.28 -1.95
CA MET A 208 11.74 5.24 -1.10
C MET A 208 12.04 4.55 0.23
N GLN A 209 12.72 3.41 0.21
CA GLN A 209 13.11 2.66 1.39
C GLN A 209 14.06 3.46 2.29
N VAL A 210 15.13 4.02 1.74
CA VAL A 210 16.10 4.79 2.52
C VAL A 210 15.43 6.00 3.18
N VAL A 211 14.60 6.74 2.46
CA VAL A 211 13.90 7.91 3.01
C VAL A 211 12.94 7.49 4.12
N SER A 212 12.08 6.49 3.87
CA SER A 212 11.09 6.02 4.84
C SER A 212 11.75 5.48 6.11
N VAL A 213 12.70 4.56 5.97
CA VAL A 213 13.40 3.94 7.10
C VAL A 213 14.19 4.99 7.90
N SER A 214 14.89 5.92 7.22
CA SER A 214 15.67 6.97 7.90
C SER A 214 14.81 7.88 8.76
N ILE A 215 13.67 8.33 8.23
CA ILE A 215 12.73 9.18 8.98
C ILE A 215 12.15 8.41 10.18
N GLN A 216 11.82 7.13 10.01
CA GLN A 216 11.26 6.31 11.07
C GLN A 216 12.29 6.02 12.15
N VAL A 217 13.50 5.57 11.80
CA VAL A 217 14.59 5.33 12.75
C VAL A 217 14.92 6.61 13.52
N PHE A 218 15.05 7.76 12.84
CA PHE A 218 15.25 9.04 13.50
C PHE A 218 14.12 9.36 14.50
N SER A 219 12.88 9.31 14.04
CA SER A 219 11.70 9.69 14.84
C SER A 219 11.57 8.82 16.09
N TYR A 220 11.65 7.49 15.93
CA TYR A 220 11.50 6.57 17.05
C TYR A 220 12.69 6.57 18.00
N THR A 221 13.90 6.79 17.52
CA THR A 221 15.08 6.99 18.40
C THR A 221 14.90 8.21 19.28
N GLN A 222 14.43 9.34 18.73
CA GLN A 222 14.18 10.55 19.51
C GLN A 222 13.02 10.38 20.51
N ILE A 223 11.93 9.72 20.09
CA ILE A 223 10.80 9.39 20.97
C ILE A 223 11.28 8.54 22.13
N LEU A 224 12.07 7.49 21.87
CA LEU A 224 12.58 6.59 22.90
C LEU A 224 13.49 7.33 23.89
N LYS A 225 14.42 8.17 23.40
CA LYS A 225 15.28 9.01 24.24
C LYS A 225 14.45 9.91 25.17
N THR A 226 13.43 10.58 24.62
CA THR A 226 12.54 11.46 25.38
C THR A 226 11.73 10.67 26.42
N CYS A 227 11.21 9.51 26.08
CA CYS A 227 10.47 8.64 27.00
C CYS A 227 11.32 8.10 28.14
N ILE A 228 12.62 7.83 27.92
CA ILE A 228 13.54 7.37 28.97
C ILE A 228 13.90 8.53 29.90
N SER A 229 14.13 9.73 29.37
CA SER A 229 14.55 10.90 30.13
C SER A 229 13.46 11.50 31.01
N HIS A 230 12.16 11.36 30.65
CA HIS A 230 11.05 11.96 31.39
C HIS A 230 10.33 10.92 32.25
N SER A 231 10.34 11.09 33.59
CA SER A 231 9.86 10.13 34.59
C SER A 231 8.33 10.02 34.73
N GLN A 232 7.51 10.73 33.97
CA GLN A 232 6.04 10.70 34.12
C GLN A 232 5.43 9.45 33.46
N SER A 233 4.94 8.52 34.29
CA SER A 233 4.52 7.17 33.88
C SER A 233 3.32 7.09 32.92
N ASP A 234 2.31 7.95 33.05
CA ASP A 234 1.06 7.85 32.29
C ASP A 234 1.14 8.44 30.88
N ALA A 235 1.81 9.59 30.72
CA ALA A 235 2.09 10.18 29.42
C ALA A 235 2.98 9.26 28.57
N ARG A 236 3.97 8.61 29.21
CA ARG A 236 4.85 7.61 28.58
C ARG A 236 4.09 6.41 28.06
N LYS A 237 3.19 5.82 28.88
CA LYS A 237 2.35 4.68 28.43
C LYS A 237 1.49 5.03 27.24
N LYS A 238 0.88 6.20 27.22
CA LYS A 238 0.05 6.68 26.12
C LYS A 238 0.86 6.86 24.83
N ALA A 239 2.05 7.47 24.93
CA ALA A 239 2.96 7.66 23.80
C ALA A 239 3.42 6.32 23.22
N VAL A 240 3.87 5.39 24.06
CA VAL A 240 4.32 4.06 23.64
C VAL A 240 3.21 3.28 22.94
N ASN A 241 1.97 3.31 23.46
CA ASN A 241 0.85 2.59 22.82
C ASN A 241 0.50 3.15 21.44
N THR A 242 0.60 4.47 21.24
CA THR A 242 0.30 5.06 19.92
C THR A 242 1.42 4.78 18.93
N CYS A 243 2.68 4.81 19.38
CA CYS A 243 3.84 4.50 18.56
C CYS A 243 3.95 3.02 18.22
N SER A 244 3.55 2.12 19.14
CA SER A 244 3.62 0.68 18.90
C SER A 244 2.74 0.22 17.74
N ALA A 245 1.52 0.77 17.62
CA ALA A 245 0.62 0.47 16.50
C ALA A 245 1.30 0.77 15.14
N GLN A 246 1.90 1.95 15.03
CA GLN A 246 2.56 2.36 13.82
C GLN A 246 3.83 1.55 13.52
N LEU A 247 4.63 1.24 14.55
CA LEU A 247 5.81 0.37 14.40
C LEU A 247 5.42 -1.03 13.94
N ILE A 248 4.32 -1.58 14.47
CA ILE A 248 3.80 -2.88 14.03
C ILE A 248 3.40 -2.82 12.56
N THR A 249 2.61 -1.81 12.16
CA THR A 249 2.20 -1.61 10.76
C THR A 249 3.40 -1.51 9.83
N PHE A 250 4.38 -0.65 10.18
CA PHE A 250 5.60 -0.48 9.39
C PHE A 250 6.42 -1.77 9.30
N SER A 251 6.64 -2.44 10.43
CA SER A 251 7.41 -3.69 10.46
C SER A 251 6.74 -4.79 9.64
N LEU A 252 5.42 -4.89 9.71
CA LEU A 252 4.66 -5.84 8.89
C LEU A 252 4.80 -5.53 7.40
N PHE A 253 4.71 -4.24 7.01
CA PHE A 253 4.90 -3.83 5.62
C PHE A 253 6.28 -4.20 5.10
N GLU A 254 7.32 -3.87 5.87
CA GLU A 254 8.71 -4.17 5.51
C GLU A 254 8.95 -5.69 5.42
N ILE A 255 8.50 -6.46 6.41
CA ILE A 255 8.68 -7.92 6.42
C ILE A 255 7.97 -8.55 5.21
N VAL A 256 6.71 -8.22 4.98
CA VAL A 256 5.92 -8.77 3.88
C VAL A 256 6.49 -8.31 2.53
N GLY A 257 6.90 -7.03 2.41
CA GLY A 257 7.51 -6.48 1.21
C GLY A 257 8.85 -7.13 0.87
N ILE A 258 9.76 -7.21 1.85
CA ILE A 258 11.07 -7.87 1.68
C ILE A 258 10.87 -9.35 1.32
N PHE A 259 9.99 -10.05 2.03
CA PHE A 259 9.71 -11.46 1.75
C PHE A 259 9.14 -11.66 0.34
N GLY A 260 8.22 -10.78 -0.09
CA GLY A 260 7.68 -10.76 -1.45
C GLY A 260 8.78 -10.58 -2.49
N ILE A 261 9.63 -9.55 -2.35
CA ILE A 261 10.73 -9.26 -3.28
C ILE A 261 11.73 -10.42 -3.32
N LEU A 262 12.12 -10.95 -2.17
CA LEU A 262 13.07 -12.06 -2.07
C LEU A 262 12.52 -13.35 -2.66
N SER A 263 11.20 -13.60 -2.54
CA SER A 263 10.58 -14.80 -3.08
C SER A 263 10.81 -14.98 -4.58
N TYR A 264 10.92 -13.88 -5.34
CA TYR A 264 11.23 -13.88 -6.77
C TYR A 264 12.73 -14.07 -7.08
N ARG A 265 13.61 -13.95 -6.09
CA ARG A 265 15.07 -14.13 -6.24
C ARG A 265 15.53 -15.56 -5.95
N PHE A 266 14.77 -16.30 -5.12
CA PHE A 266 15.12 -17.68 -4.78
C PHE A 266 14.47 -18.66 -5.76
N GLN A 267 15.30 -19.39 -6.53
CA GLN A 267 14.83 -20.34 -7.56
C GLN A 267 14.12 -21.58 -6.98
N ASN A 268 14.30 -21.89 -5.70
CA ASN A 268 13.75 -23.06 -5.05
C ASN A 268 12.33 -22.85 -4.47
N ILE A 269 11.77 -21.62 -4.56
CA ILE A 269 10.41 -21.36 -4.08
C ILE A 269 9.40 -21.77 -5.16
N PRO A 270 8.40 -22.61 -4.83
CA PRO A 270 7.38 -23.00 -5.80
C PRO A 270 6.67 -21.78 -6.40
N PRO A 271 6.35 -21.76 -7.70
CA PRO A 271 5.73 -20.63 -8.38
C PRO A 271 4.43 -20.13 -7.70
N ASN A 272 3.60 -21.04 -7.17
CA ASN A 272 2.39 -20.67 -6.45
C ASN A 272 2.69 -19.94 -5.13
N ALA A 273 3.74 -20.35 -4.41
CA ALA A 273 4.16 -19.66 -3.18
C ALA A 273 4.64 -18.24 -3.49
N GLN A 274 5.42 -18.03 -4.55
CA GLN A 274 5.83 -16.69 -5.00
C GLN A 274 4.62 -15.79 -5.31
N LYS A 275 3.62 -16.34 -6.01
CA LYS A 275 2.37 -15.64 -6.33
C LYS A 275 1.59 -15.25 -5.06
N VAL A 276 1.47 -16.17 -4.10
CA VAL A 276 0.84 -15.90 -2.79
C VAL A 276 1.58 -14.78 -2.07
N CYS A 277 2.91 -14.82 -1.98
CA CYS A 277 3.72 -13.77 -1.36
C CYS A 277 3.47 -12.41 -2.00
N GLY A 278 3.39 -12.35 -3.34
CA GLY A 278 3.06 -11.13 -4.07
C GLY A 278 1.66 -10.58 -3.73
N ILE A 279 0.65 -11.46 -3.62
CA ILE A 279 -0.71 -11.08 -3.22
C ILE A 279 -0.75 -10.56 -1.77
N MET A 280 0.00 -11.18 -0.87
CA MET A 280 0.03 -10.82 0.55
C MET A 280 0.46 -9.37 0.79
N ILE A 281 1.36 -8.81 -0.03
CA ILE A 281 1.80 -7.41 0.05
C ILE A 281 0.60 -6.46 -0.04
N PHE A 282 -0.35 -6.77 -0.92
CA PHE A 282 -1.50 -5.90 -1.23
C PHE A 282 -2.78 -6.28 -0.47
N THR A 283 -2.76 -7.33 0.36
CA THR A 283 -3.95 -7.81 1.07
C THR A 283 -3.82 -7.74 2.59
N ILE A 284 -2.65 -8.09 3.16
CA ILE A 284 -2.48 -8.16 4.61
C ILE A 284 -2.69 -6.81 5.27
N LEU A 285 -2.02 -5.77 4.78
CA LEU A 285 -2.09 -4.45 5.41
C LEU A 285 -3.43 -3.76 5.26
N PRO A 286 -4.08 -3.73 4.09
CA PRO A 286 -5.43 -3.19 3.97
C PRO A 286 -6.46 -3.84 4.91
N VAL A 287 -6.19 -5.05 5.37
CA VAL A 287 -7.00 -5.76 6.38
C VAL A 287 -6.56 -5.42 7.80
N LEU A 288 -5.26 -5.41 8.06
CA LEU A 288 -4.73 -5.23 9.41
C LEU A 288 -4.68 -3.77 9.87
N ASN A 289 -4.42 -2.82 8.96
CA ASN A 289 -4.32 -1.41 9.29
C ASN A 289 -5.56 -0.88 10.04
N PRO A 290 -6.79 -1.06 9.55
CA PRO A 290 -7.97 -0.58 10.26
C PRO A 290 -8.16 -1.26 11.62
N ILE A 291 -7.77 -2.53 11.77
CA ILE A 291 -7.81 -3.24 13.04
C ILE A 291 -6.79 -2.64 14.01
N ILE A 292 -5.54 -2.49 13.58
CA ILE A 292 -4.45 -1.95 14.40
C ILE A 292 -4.77 -0.54 14.87
N TYR A 293 -5.20 0.35 13.95
CA TYR A 293 -5.53 1.73 14.32
C TYR A 293 -6.83 1.83 15.11
N GLY A 294 -7.85 1.06 14.75
CA GLY A 294 -9.13 1.02 15.47
C GLY A 294 -8.99 0.52 16.91
N MET A 295 -8.17 -0.50 17.14
CA MET A 295 -7.93 -1.05 18.47
C MET A 295 -6.99 -0.18 19.33
N ASN A 296 -5.91 0.34 18.76
CA ASN A 296 -4.86 1.01 19.51
C ASN A 296 -5.10 2.53 19.68
N THR A 297 -5.91 3.17 18.80
CA THR A 297 -6.15 4.60 18.87
C THR A 297 -7.46 4.89 19.63
N ARG A 298 -7.34 5.31 20.88
CA ARG A 298 -8.51 5.63 21.75
C ARG A 298 -9.47 6.63 21.11
N ASP A 299 -8.94 7.64 20.43
CA ASP A 299 -9.77 8.68 19.80
C ASP A 299 -10.64 8.10 18.68
N ILE A 300 -10.11 7.21 17.84
CA ILE A 300 -10.89 6.52 16.78
C ILE A 300 -11.96 5.63 17.41
N ARG A 301 -11.59 4.84 18.41
CA ARG A 301 -12.53 3.95 19.10
C ARG A 301 -13.68 4.73 19.77
N ASN A 302 -13.35 5.83 20.45
CA ASN A 302 -14.37 6.69 21.09
C ASN A 302 -15.28 7.36 20.04
N ALA A 303 -14.70 7.84 18.93
CA ALA A 303 -15.45 8.41 17.83
C ALA A 303 -16.42 7.39 17.21
N PHE A 304 -15.99 6.14 17.04
CA PHE A 304 -16.82 5.05 16.55
C PHE A 304 -18.02 4.79 17.49
N PHE A 305 -17.78 4.64 18.79
CA PHE A 305 -18.88 4.44 19.74
C PHE A 305 -19.83 5.63 19.84
N MET A 306 -19.31 6.88 19.73
CA MET A 306 -20.16 8.06 19.69
C MET A 306 -21.04 8.10 18.43
N ALA A 307 -20.50 7.73 17.28
CA ALA A 307 -21.26 7.64 16.02
C ALA A 307 -22.38 6.61 16.12
N LEU A 308 -22.11 5.43 16.67
CA LEU A 308 -23.12 4.37 16.89
C LEU A 308 -24.23 4.83 17.85
N LYS A 309 -23.88 5.50 18.96
CA LYS A 309 -24.90 6.04 19.90
C LYS A 309 -25.79 7.07 19.21
N LYS A 310 -25.21 8.00 18.44
CA LYS A 310 -25.96 9.03 17.73
C LYS A 310 -26.96 8.44 16.73
N GLN A 311 -26.57 7.40 16.00
CA GLN A 311 -27.48 6.70 15.08
C GLN A 311 -28.64 6.03 15.84
N ARG A 312 -28.38 5.40 16.99
CA ARG A 312 -29.39 4.72 17.78
C ARG A 312 -30.47 5.69 18.28
N PHE A 313 -30.09 6.93 18.66
CA PHE A 313 -31.05 7.97 19.06
C PHE A 313 -31.77 8.64 17.89
N ALA A 314 -31.30 8.50 16.67
CA ALA A 314 -31.98 9.05 15.49
C ALA A 314 -33.05 8.11 14.93
N PHE A 315 -33.09 6.85 15.37
CA PHE A 315 -34.06 5.81 14.98
C PHE A 315 -35.09 5.49 16.09
N THR A 316 -34.98 6.11 17.26
CA THR A 316 -35.98 6.14 18.34
C THR A 316 -36.67 7.47 18.36
#